data_6714d7c40e1d6382ed03f3586899d0e4
#
_entry.id   6714d7c40e1d6382ed03f3586899d0e4
#
_cell.length_a   1.000
_cell.length_b   1.000
_cell.length_c   1.000
_cell.angle_alpha   90.00
_cell.angle_beta   90.00
_cell.angle_gamma   90.00
#
_symmetry.space_group_name_H-M   'P 1'
#
loop_
_entity.id
_entity.type
_entity.pdbx_description
1 polymer ?
#
loop_
_entity_poly.entity_id
_entity_poly.type
_entity_poly.pdbx_seq_one_letter_code
_entity_poly.pdbx_strand_id
1 'polypeptide(L)'
;MMDIPSAPLGEIASIVRGVTFSKSDGVNQPADGHLPVLRAGNIQDSLVLDDDLVYVPREKVNEKQILRKGDIVICTSSGSSEVVGKTARATHDWEGSFGAFCAGIRARRNKCDPSFLFHYLKSPQFRLW
;
A
#
# COMPACT_ATOMS: atom_id res chain seq x y z
N MET A 1 -20.96 6.62 -18.28
CA MET A 1 -19.73 7.12 -17.69
C MET A 1 -19.75 6.92 -16.19
N MET A 2 -18.68 6.43 -15.67
CA MET A 2 -18.57 6.25 -14.23
C MET A 2 -18.38 7.58 -13.53
N ASP A 3 -19.01 7.72 -12.37
CA ASP A 3 -18.91 8.93 -11.56
C ASP A 3 -17.88 8.80 -10.45
N ILE A 4 -16.82 8.05 -10.71
CA ILE A 4 -15.77 7.89 -9.72
C ILE A 4 -15.24 9.23 -9.19
N PRO A 5 -14.96 10.24 -10.06
CA PRO A 5 -14.46 11.52 -9.55
C PRO A 5 -15.42 12.22 -8.59
N SER A 6 -16.72 11.92 -8.68
CA SER A 6 -17.69 12.54 -7.80
C SER A 6 -18.05 11.69 -6.59
N ALA A 7 -17.55 10.45 -6.52
CA ALA A 7 -17.78 9.57 -5.40
C ALA A 7 -16.61 9.64 -4.42
N PRO A 8 -16.86 9.81 -3.12
CA PRO A 8 -15.78 9.74 -2.14
C PRO A 8 -15.05 8.39 -2.23
N LEU A 9 -13.74 8.43 -2.20
CA LEU A 9 -12.93 7.22 -2.30
C LEU A 9 -13.33 6.19 -1.23
N GLY A 10 -13.67 6.64 -0.04
CA GLY A 10 -14.08 5.74 1.05
C GLY A 10 -15.36 4.97 0.78
N GLU A 11 -16.16 5.38 -0.21
CA GLU A 11 -17.36 4.64 -0.58
C GLU A 11 -17.06 3.47 -1.49
N ILE A 12 -15.97 3.55 -2.26
CA ILE A 12 -15.64 2.51 -3.24
C ILE A 12 -14.45 1.67 -2.81
N ALA A 13 -13.73 2.09 -1.77
CA ALA A 13 -12.56 1.39 -1.30
C ALA A 13 -12.36 1.59 0.20
N SER A 14 -11.72 0.62 0.82
CA SER A 14 -11.24 0.75 2.19
C SER A 14 -9.82 1.26 2.14
N ILE A 15 -9.50 2.21 3.02
CA ILE A 15 -8.15 2.76 3.13
C ILE A 15 -7.56 2.28 4.44
N VAL A 16 -6.40 1.63 4.35
CA VAL A 16 -5.71 1.06 5.52
C VAL A 16 -4.37 1.77 5.66
N ARG A 17 -4.14 2.32 6.84
CA ARG A 17 -2.86 2.98 7.11
C ARG A 17 -1.77 1.93 7.30
N GLY A 18 -0.53 2.31 6.95
CA GLY A 18 0.60 1.43 7.10
C GLY A 18 1.00 1.19 8.55
N VAL A 19 1.88 0.22 8.74
CA VAL A 19 2.34 -0.20 10.06
C VAL A 19 3.21 0.89 10.67
N THR A 20 2.92 1.23 11.93
CA THR A 20 3.74 2.15 12.71
C THR A 20 4.70 1.33 13.57
N PHE A 21 5.98 1.62 13.44
CA PHE A 21 6.99 0.95 14.25
C PHE A 21 8.16 1.91 14.48
N SER A 22 8.88 1.70 15.56
CA SER A 22 10.06 2.50 15.86
C SER A 22 11.27 1.94 15.11
N LYS A 23 12.30 2.76 14.98
CA LYS A 23 13.54 2.34 14.31
C LYS A 23 14.14 1.11 14.95
N SER A 24 13.97 0.96 16.26
CA SER A 24 14.50 -0.19 16.99
C SER A 24 13.69 -1.48 16.76
N ASP A 25 12.46 -1.37 16.24
CA ASP A 25 11.63 -2.54 15.96
C ASP A 25 12.00 -3.20 14.64
N GLY A 26 12.63 -2.48 13.72
CA GLY A 26 12.91 -2.96 12.38
C GLY A 26 14.25 -3.60 12.25
N VAL A 27 14.32 -4.69 11.50
CA VAL A 27 15.60 -5.34 11.14
C VAL A 27 15.66 -5.49 9.63
N ASN A 28 16.87 -5.57 9.09
CA ASN A 28 17.09 -5.55 7.66
C ASN A 28 17.07 -6.94 7.01
N GLN A 29 16.89 -7.98 7.80
CA GLN A 29 16.91 -9.36 7.31
C GLN A 29 15.76 -10.13 7.91
N PRO A 30 15.31 -11.21 7.24
CA PRO A 30 14.26 -12.06 7.80
C PRO A 30 14.64 -12.55 9.20
N ALA A 31 13.67 -12.56 10.09
CA ALA A 31 13.86 -13.00 11.47
C ALA A 31 12.58 -13.71 11.92
N ASP A 32 12.73 -14.64 12.85
CA ASP A 32 11.59 -15.37 13.39
C ASP A 32 10.60 -14.42 14.03
N GLY A 33 9.31 -14.64 13.76
CA GLY A 33 8.26 -13.81 14.32
C GLY A 33 8.16 -12.41 13.74
N HIS A 34 8.82 -12.16 12.61
CA HIS A 34 8.82 -10.88 11.93
C HIS A 34 8.17 -10.99 10.57
N LEU A 35 7.57 -9.91 10.11
CA LEU A 35 6.98 -9.81 8.78
C LEU A 35 7.69 -8.71 7.98
N PRO A 36 7.84 -8.91 6.66
CA PRO A 36 8.41 -7.87 5.81
C PRO A 36 7.43 -6.72 5.63
N VAL A 37 7.97 -5.51 5.56
CA VAL A 37 7.21 -4.28 5.41
C VAL A 37 7.78 -3.48 4.26
N LEU A 38 6.90 -3.10 3.33
CA LEU A 38 7.26 -2.26 2.20
C LEU A 38 7.46 -0.82 2.66
N ARG A 39 8.43 -0.16 2.04
CA ARG A 39 8.65 1.27 2.22
C ARG A 39 8.38 1.98 0.90
N ALA A 40 8.42 3.31 0.92
CA ALA A 40 8.14 4.09 -0.28
C ALA A 40 8.99 3.66 -1.49
N GLY A 41 10.25 3.31 -1.25
CA GLY A 41 11.15 2.86 -2.32
C GLY A 41 10.76 1.53 -2.97
N ASN A 42 9.90 0.75 -2.32
CA ASN A 42 9.42 -0.51 -2.88
C ASN A 42 8.24 -0.32 -3.84
N ILE A 43 7.68 0.89 -3.89
CA ILE A 43 6.56 1.19 -4.78
C ILE A 43 7.14 1.73 -6.09
N GLN A 44 7.16 0.88 -7.09
CA GLN A 44 7.71 1.22 -8.41
C GLN A 44 6.64 0.93 -9.47
N ASP A 45 7.01 0.51 -10.65
CA ASP A 45 6.00 0.09 -11.62
C ASP A 45 5.20 -1.11 -11.11
N SER A 46 5.84 -1.91 -10.27
CA SER A 46 5.19 -2.95 -9.48
C SER A 46 5.77 -2.89 -8.08
N LEU A 47 5.16 -3.63 -7.14
CA LEU A 47 5.70 -3.72 -5.80
C LEU A 47 6.95 -4.58 -5.79
N VAL A 48 8.01 -4.06 -5.18
CA VAL A 48 9.26 -4.81 -5.01
C VAL A 48 9.15 -5.58 -3.71
N LEU A 49 8.89 -6.87 -3.81
CA LEU A 49 8.58 -7.72 -2.65
C LEU A 49 9.77 -8.52 -2.13
N ASP A 50 10.90 -8.45 -2.80
CA ASP A 50 12.04 -9.31 -2.51
C ASP A 50 13.35 -8.56 -2.28
N ASP A 51 13.28 -7.26 -2.13
CA ASP A 51 14.49 -6.44 -1.95
C ASP A 51 14.19 -5.21 -1.11
N ASP A 52 15.18 -4.77 -0.36
CA ASP A 52 15.12 -3.53 0.42
C ASP A 52 13.91 -3.49 1.36
N LEU A 53 13.67 -4.60 2.05
CA LEU A 53 12.56 -4.71 2.99
C LEU A 53 13.05 -4.49 4.42
N VAL A 54 12.13 -3.99 5.24
CA VAL A 54 12.32 -3.93 6.69
C VAL A 54 11.42 -5.00 7.29
N TYR A 55 11.93 -5.74 8.26
CA TYR A 55 11.16 -6.78 8.93
C TYR A 55 10.84 -6.32 10.34
N VAL A 56 9.57 -6.39 10.72
CA VAL A 56 9.10 -5.92 12.03
C VAL A 56 8.40 -7.06 12.77
N PRO A 57 8.35 -7.00 14.11
CA PRO A 57 7.63 -8.02 14.87
C PRO A 57 6.19 -8.16 14.37
N ARG A 58 5.75 -9.40 14.20
CA ARG A 58 4.42 -9.70 13.69
C ARG A 58 3.31 -9.02 14.51
N GLU A 59 3.53 -8.85 15.80
CA GLU A 59 2.56 -8.21 16.69
C GLU A 59 2.33 -6.74 16.38
N LYS A 60 3.22 -6.12 15.62
CA LYS A 60 3.04 -4.73 15.18
C LYS A 60 2.13 -4.62 13.97
N VAL A 61 1.82 -5.73 13.31
CA VAL A 61 1.06 -5.75 12.08
C VAL A 61 -0.36 -6.24 12.36
N ASN A 62 -1.34 -5.40 12.01
CA ASN A 62 -2.74 -5.77 12.12
C ASN A 62 -3.11 -6.66 10.94
N GLU A 63 -4.05 -7.58 11.13
CA GLU A 63 -4.49 -8.46 10.07
C GLU A 63 -4.98 -7.71 8.83
N LYS A 64 -5.63 -6.57 9.04
CA LYS A 64 -6.10 -5.74 7.93
C LYS A 64 -4.96 -5.13 7.12
N GLN A 65 -3.77 -5.07 7.69
CA GLN A 65 -2.60 -4.51 7.04
C GLN A 65 -1.81 -5.55 6.22
N ILE A 66 -2.22 -6.80 6.25
CA ILE A 66 -1.59 -7.84 5.44
C ILE A 66 -2.05 -7.69 3.99
N LEU A 67 -1.11 -7.69 3.06
CA LEU A 67 -1.41 -7.47 1.65
C LEU A 67 -2.11 -8.67 1.04
N ARG A 68 -3.14 -8.40 0.26
CA ARG A 68 -3.89 -9.40 -0.48
C ARG A 68 -3.88 -9.03 -1.95
N LYS A 69 -4.07 -10.04 -2.79
CA LYS A 69 -4.15 -9.84 -4.23
C LYS A 69 -5.17 -8.74 -4.56
N GLY A 70 -4.74 -7.78 -5.37
CA GLY A 70 -5.58 -6.66 -5.77
C GLY A 70 -5.44 -5.43 -4.90
N ASP A 71 -4.81 -5.54 -3.73
CA ASP A 71 -4.57 -4.37 -2.89
C ASP A 71 -3.62 -3.41 -3.59
N ILE A 72 -3.89 -2.13 -3.41
CA ILE A 72 -3.06 -1.07 -3.98
C ILE A 72 -2.30 -0.41 -2.85
N VAL A 73 -1.00 -0.24 -3.02
CA VAL A 73 -0.17 0.47 -2.05
C VAL A 73 0.21 1.81 -2.67
N ILE A 74 -0.06 2.89 -1.93
CA ILE A 74 0.25 4.25 -2.37
C ILE A 74 1.18 4.89 -1.36
N CYS A 75 2.17 5.62 -1.86
CA CYS A 75 3.05 6.40 -1.00
C CYS A 75 2.35 7.69 -0.62
N THR A 76 2.09 7.88 0.68
CA THR A 76 1.38 9.06 1.18
C THR A 76 2.32 10.12 1.74
N SER A 77 3.57 9.75 2.04
CA SER A 77 4.55 10.67 2.62
C SER A 77 5.95 10.20 2.26
N SER A 78 6.82 11.13 1.94
CA SER A 78 8.20 10.83 1.62
C SER A 78 9.03 12.09 1.75
N GLY A 79 10.35 11.92 1.89
CA GLY A 79 11.28 13.03 1.81
C GLY A 79 11.40 13.62 0.41
N SER A 80 10.89 12.91 -0.60
CA SER A 80 10.87 13.37 -1.99
C SER A 80 9.45 13.49 -2.48
N SER A 81 9.05 14.67 -2.96
CA SER A 81 7.72 14.90 -3.50
C SER A 81 7.45 14.08 -4.76
N GLU A 82 8.48 13.64 -5.46
CA GLU A 82 8.32 12.81 -6.65
C GLU A 82 7.80 11.43 -6.34
N VAL A 83 8.03 10.95 -5.13
CA VAL A 83 7.61 9.61 -4.71
C VAL A 83 6.19 9.61 -4.16
N VAL A 84 5.76 10.74 -3.59
CA VAL A 84 4.41 10.85 -3.03
C VAL A 84 3.38 10.67 -4.13
N GLY A 85 2.42 9.79 -3.90
CA GLY A 85 1.38 9.48 -4.88
C GLY A 85 1.71 8.31 -5.79
N LYS A 86 2.92 7.77 -5.75
CA LYS A 86 3.22 6.55 -6.50
C LYS A 86 2.37 5.40 -6.00
N THR A 87 1.86 4.61 -6.94
CA THR A 87 0.99 3.48 -6.64
C THR A 87 1.46 2.23 -7.36
N ALA A 88 1.30 1.10 -6.71
CA ALA A 88 1.47 -0.21 -7.33
C ALA A 88 0.52 -1.18 -6.65
N ARG A 89 0.17 -2.27 -7.33
CA ARG A 89 -0.78 -3.22 -6.78
C ARG A 89 -0.14 -4.58 -6.52
N ALA A 90 -0.70 -5.27 -5.55
CA ALA A 90 -0.30 -6.64 -5.26
C ALA A 90 -0.93 -7.58 -6.30
N THR A 91 -0.10 -8.38 -6.95
CA THR A 91 -0.58 -9.33 -7.97
C THR A 91 -0.92 -10.68 -7.37
N HIS A 92 -0.60 -10.88 -6.09
CA HIS A 92 -0.91 -12.11 -5.37
C HIS A 92 -0.93 -11.78 -3.88
N ASP A 93 -1.47 -12.71 -3.09
CA ASP A 93 -1.42 -12.57 -1.64
C ASP A 93 0.03 -12.62 -1.19
N TRP A 94 0.37 -11.78 -0.23
CA TRP A 94 1.73 -11.69 0.27
C TRP A 94 1.71 -11.54 1.77
N GLU A 95 2.44 -12.37 2.47
CA GLU A 95 2.49 -12.32 3.93
C GLU A 95 3.45 -11.23 4.38
N GLY A 96 3.00 -10.01 4.26
CA GLY A 96 3.75 -8.82 4.63
C GLY A 96 2.85 -7.62 4.59
N SER A 97 3.39 -6.45 4.89
CA SER A 97 2.62 -5.23 4.99
C SER A 97 3.39 -4.05 4.40
N PHE A 98 3.01 -2.85 4.79
CA PHE A 98 3.61 -1.61 4.30
C PHE A 98 3.71 -0.63 5.47
N GLY A 99 4.72 0.23 5.43
CA GLY A 99 4.99 1.14 6.52
C GLY A 99 4.09 2.37 6.54
N ALA A 100 4.24 3.18 7.59
CA ALA A 100 3.36 4.31 7.86
C ALA A 100 3.44 5.44 6.82
N PHE A 101 4.47 5.44 5.97
CA PHE A 101 4.55 6.41 4.87
C PHE A 101 3.74 5.95 3.65
N CYS A 102 3.05 4.84 3.77
CA CYS A 102 2.23 4.27 2.72
C CYS A 102 0.83 4.01 3.26
N ALA A 103 -0.10 3.82 2.35
CA ALA A 103 -1.45 3.37 2.70
C ALA A 103 -1.85 2.27 1.73
N GLY A 104 -2.66 1.34 2.22
CA GLY A 104 -3.25 0.31 1.38
C GLY A 104 -4.65 0.71 0.99
N ILE A 105 -5.00 0.52 -0.26
CA ILE A 105 -6.33 0.82 -0.77
C ILE A 105 -6.90 -0.47 -1.31
N ARG A 106 -8.01 -0.91 -0.70
CA ARG A 106 -8.65 -2.18 -1.06
C ARG A 106 -10.03 -1.88 -1.62
N ALA A 107 -10.24 -2.24 -2.89
CA ALA A 107 -11.51 -1.98 -3.55
C ALA A 107 -12.64 -2.72 -2.83
N ARG A 108 -13.77 -2.03 -2.67
CA ARG A 108 -15.02 -2.68 -2.24
C ARG A 108 -15.61 -3.31 -3.50
N ARG A 109 -15.48 -4.62 -3.64
CA ARG A 109 -15.77 -5.30 -4.89
C ARG A 109 -17.21 -5.15 -5.36
N ASN A 110 -18.13 -4.89 -4.44
CA ASN A 110 -19.50 -4.60 -4.79
C ASN A 110 -19.73 -3.15 -5.24
N LYS A 111 -18.70 -2.32 -5.20
CA LYS A 111 -18.77 -0.92 -5.59
C LYS A 111 -17.80 -0.57 -6.71
N CYS A 112 -16.69 -1.27 -6.79
CA CYS A 112 -15.62 -0.90 -7.71
C CYS A 112 -14.76 -2.12 -8.06
N ASP A 113 -14.41 -2.24 -9.33
CA ASP A 113 -13.46 -3.25 -9.77
C ASP A 113 -12.05 -2.85 -9.34
N PRO A 114 -11.26 -3.75 -8.73
CA PRO A 114 -9.91 -3.42 -8.32
C PRO A 114 -9.01 -2.91 -9.45
N SER A 115 -9.12 -3.47 -10.64
CA SER A 115 -8.30 -3.03 -11.77
C SER A 115 -8.65 -1.62 -12.19
N PHE A 116 -9.94 -1.29 -12.21
CA PHE A 116 -10.38 0.06 -12.53
C PHE A 116 -9.88 1.05 -11.49
N LEU A 117 -10.01 0.70 -10.23
CA LEU A 117 -9.55 1.57 -9.14
C LEU A 117 -8.06 1.83 -9.26
N PHE A 118 -7.27 0.80 -9.56
CA PHE A 118 -5.84 0.95 -9.71
C PHE A 118 -5.50 1.95 -10.82
N HIS A 119 -6.14 1.80 -11.98
CA HIS A 119 -5.88 2.70 -13.10
C HIS A 119 -6.33 4.13 -12.79
N TYR A 120 -7.45 4.28 -12.08
CA TYR A 120 -7.90 5.60 -11.66
C TYR A 120 -6.89 6.28 -10.74
N LEU A 121 -6.36 5.53 -9.77
CA LEU A 121 -5.39 6.09 -8.82
C LEU A 121 -4.07 6.46 -9.49
N LYS A 122 -3.76 5.85 -10.63
CA LYS A 122 -2.57 6.22 -11.41
C LYS A 122 -2.83 7.36 -12.37
N SER A 123 -4.07 7.80 -12.50
CA SER A 123 -4.40 8.86 -13.46
C SER A 123 -3.80 10.19 -13.02
N PRO A 124 -3.48 11.05 -13.99
CA PRO A 124 -2.98 12.40 -13.64
C PRO A 124 -3.97 13.19 -12.79
N GLN A 125 -5.27 12.99 -13.01
CA GLN A 125 -6.30 13.70 -12.25
C GLN A 125 -6.21 13.40 -10.77
N PHE A 126 -6.01 12.13 -10.42
CA PHE A 126 -5.90 11.76 -9.01
C PHE A 126 -4.64 12.34 -8.39
N ARG A 127 -3.54 12.36 -9.12
CA ARG A 127 -2.26 12.81 -8.59
C ARG A 127 -2.13 14.31 -8.49
N LEU A 128 -3.02 15.05 -9.13
CA LEU A 128 -2.93 16.50 -9.16
C LEU A 128 -3.60 17.18 -7.97
N TRP A 129 -4.43 16.46 -7.23
CA TRP A 129 -5.08 17.12 -6.09
C TRP A 129 -4.35 16.96 -4.78
#